data_bc1ddc4358365a227b8b3e4c900e1100
#
_entry.id   bc1ddc4358365a227b8b3e4c900e1100
#
_cell.length_a   1.000
_cell.length_b   1.000
_cell.length_c   1.000
_cell.angle_alpha   90.00
_cell.angle_beta   90.00
_cell.angle_gamma   90.00
#
_symmetry.space_group_name_H-M   'P 1'
#
loop_
_entity.id
_entity.type
_entity.pdbx_description
1 polymer ?
#
loop_
_entity_poly.entity_id
_entity_poly.type
_entity_poly.pdbx_seq_one_letter_code
_entity_poly.pdbx_strand_id
1 'polypeptide(L)'
;CLLINGIELMSKVQLIYEGISQIVGGPELGLLVLSDLTHTRQIAIVCDKRMEVELSLRTGEKLVTERLLPEVLCSVNPLMTSEHYEILFNSIIDGQYKALLVNKDDLTLTPIRASDAVLLAHVAKLNIFMEEHLFKRQSVDSSTSQNKMALPLNALSFEMLHHALEKAIEDENYELASMLRDEMKNRAKEP
;
A
#
# COMPACT_ATOMS: atom_id res chain seq x y z
N CYS A 1 21.94 -20.31 12.56
CA CYS A 1 22.00 -19.55 11.30
C CYS A 1 21.69 -20.49 10.14
N LEU A 2 20.46 -20.49 9.67
CA LEU A 2 20.05 -21.20 8.46
C LEU A 2 19.84 -20.14 7.38
N LEU A 3 20.83 -20.00 6.50
CA LEU A 3 20.70 -19.31 5.22
C LEU A 3 19.83 -20.18 4.32
N ILE A 4 18.57 -19.82 4.18
CA ILE A 4 17.70 -20.37 3.14
C ILE A 4 17.50 -19.26 2.10
N ASN A 5 18.17 -19.41 0.95
CA ASN A 5 18.02 -18.61 -0.27
C ASN A 5 18.11 -17.06 -0.14
N GLY A 6 19.05 -16.55 0.66
CA GLY A 6 19.32 -15.11 0.70
C GLY A 6 18.26 -14.25 1.40
N ILE A 7 17.23 -14.84 1.95
CA ILE A 7 16.32 -14.16 2.89
C ILE A 7 16.90 -14.38 4.28
N GLU A 8 17.80 -13.48 4.69
CA GLU A 8 18.10 -13.26 6.09
C GLU A 8 16.78 -13.14 6.84
N LEU A 9 16.72 -13.57 8.10
CA LEU A 9 15.53 -13.40 8.96
C LEU A 9 15.31 -11.88 9.14
N MET A 10 14.81 -11.22 8.10
CA MET A 10 14.57 -9.77 8.11
C MET A 10 13.46 -9.52 9.12
N SER A 11 13.73 -8.65 10.07
CA SER A 11 12.68 -8.21 10.98
C SER A 11 11.58 -7.55 10.17
N LYS A 12 10.35 -8.00 10.40
CA LYS A 12 9.16 -7.51 9.70
C LYS A 12 8.13 -6.98 10.69
N VAL A 13 7.46 -5.92 10.31
CA VAL A 13 6.37 -5.30 11.07
C VAL A 13 5.06 -5.78 10.49
N GLN A 14 4.16 -6.25 11.34
CA GLN A 14 2.80 -6.60 10.93
C GLN A 14 1.97 -5.34 10.77
N LEU A 15 1.21 -5.29 9.68
CA LEU A 15 0.34 -4.16 9.34
C LEU A 15 -1.12 -4.58 9.34
N ILE A 16 -1.98 -3.63 9.71
CA ILE A 16 -3.44 -3.74 9.66
C ILE A 16 -3.97 -2.73 8.63
N TYR A 17 -4.87 -3.17 7.77
CA TYR A 17 -5.60 -2.29 6.87
C TYR A 17 -6.69 -1.54 7.65
N GLU A 18 -6.59 -0.21 7.68
CA GLU A 18 -7.49 0.68 8.41
C GLU A 18 -8.66 1.17 7.55
N GLY A 19 -8.44 1.29 6.25
CA GLY A 19 -9.43 1.81 5.33
C GLY A 19 -8.82 2.53 4.14
N ILE A 20 -9.71 3.17 3.37
CA ILE A 20 -9.32 3.96 2.22
C ILE A 20 -9.67 5.43 2.46
N SER A 21 -8.75 6.32 2.12
CA SER A 21 -8.93 7.77 2.19
C SER A 21 -8.86 8.36 0.79
N GLN A 22 -9.64 9.42 0.55
CA GLN A 22 -9.61 10.13 -0.72
C GLN A 22 -8.64 11.31 -0.65
N ILE A 23 -7.95 11.57 -1.76
CA ILE A 23 -7.12 12.76 -1.91
C ILE A 23 -8.02 13.91 -2.35
N VAL A 24 -8.20 14.90 -1.46
CA VAL A 24 -8.99 16.08 -1.76
C VAL A 24 -8.21 16.98 -2.74
N GLY A 25 -8.81 17.29 -3.90
CA GLY A 25 -8.21 18.19 -4.91
C GLY A 25 -7.17 17.53 -5.83
N GLY A 26 -7.01 16.21 -5.75
CA GLY A 26 -6.12 15.44 -6.62
C GLY A 26 -6.85 14.70 -7.75
N PRO A 27 -6.12 14.01 -8.63
CA PRO A 27 -6.70 13.07 -9.59
C PRO A 27 -7.51 12.00 -8.84
N GLU A 28 -8.33 11.22 -9.57
CA GLU A 28 -9.17 10.15 -9.01
C GLU A 28 -8.35 9.00 -8.38
N LEU A 29 -7.61 9.33 -7.32
CA LEU A 29 -6.75 8.41 -6.60
C LEU A 29 -7.23 8.26 -5.15
N GLY A 30 -7.13 7.04 -4.65
CA GLY A 30 -7.34 6.68 -3.26
C GLY A 30 -6.02 6.38 -2.55
N LEU A 31 -6.07 6.43 -1.23
CA LEU A 31 -4.97 6.04 -0.35
C LEU A 31 -5.44 4.89 0.54
N LEU A 32 -4.85 3.72 0.37
CA LEU A 32 -5.00 2.61 1.31
C LEU A 32 -4.13 2.89 2.53
N VAL A 33 -4.75 2.99 3.70
CA VAL A 33 -4.06 3.25 4.96
C VAL A 33 -3.82 1.95 5.68
N LEU A 34 -2.56 1.68 6.03
CA LEU A 34 -2.16 0.55 6.86
C LEU A 34 -1.38 1.05 8.07
N SER A 35 -1.73 0.58 9.26
CA SER A 35 -1.06 0.91 10.51
C SER A 35 -0.30 -0.29 11.08
N ASP A 36 0.63 -0.02 11.99
CA ASP A 36 1.19 -1.05 12.86
C ASP A 36 0.14 -1.54 13.87
N LEU A 37 0.42 -2.66 14.54
CA LEU A 37 -0.49 -3.25 15.55
C LEU A 37 -0.83 -2.30 16.72
N THR A 38 0.02 -1.31 16.96
CA THR A 38 -0.17 -0.32 18.04
C THR A 38 -0.92 0.92 17.57
N HIS A 39 -1.25 1.02 16.27
CA HIS A 39 -1.88 2.18 15.62
C HIS A 39 -1.12 3.50 15.85
N THR A 40 0.18 3.42 16.13
CA THR A 40 1.02 4.60 16.38
C THR A 40 1.64 5.14 15.10
N ARG A 41 1.93 4.26 14.16
CA ARG A 41 2.52 4.63 12.88
C ARG A 41 1.75 4.00 11.73
N GLN A 42 1.70 4.71 10.62
CA GLN A 42 0.97 4.27 9.43
C GLN A 42 1.73 4.57 8.14
N ILE A 43 1.40 3.81 7.10
CA ILE A 43 1.80 4.05 5.73
C ILE A 43 0.56 4.26 4.86
N ALA A 44 0.73 4.91 3.72
CA ALA A 44 -0.30 5.05 2.71
C ALA A 44 0.18 4.47 1.37
N ILE A 45 -0.67 3.66 0.74
CA ILE A 45 -0.43 3.08 -0.58
C ILE A 45 -1.39 3.73 -1.55
N VAL A 46 -0.87 4.36 -2.60
CA VAL A 46 -1.70 4.97 -3.65
C VAL A 46 -2.39 3.88 -4.45
N CYS A 47 -3.67 4.05 -4.70
CA CYS A 47 -4.47 3.17 -5.55
C CYS A 47 -5.38 3.98 -6.48
N ASP A 48 -5.88 3.31 -7.51
CA ASP A 48 -6.89 3.87 -8.41
C ASP A 48 -8.29 3.85 -7.77
N LYS A 49 -9.21 4.63 -8.32
CA LYS A 49 -10.61 4.68 -7.87
C LYS A 49 -11.32 3.34 -7.95
N ARG A 50 -10.90 2.47 -8.87
CA ARG A 50 -11.46 1.12 -8.99
C ARG A 50 -11.22 0.31 -7.71
N MET A 51 -10.04 0.44 -7.10
CA MET A 51 -9.73 -0.22 -5.83
C MET A 51 -10.62 0.27 -4.69
N GLU A 52 -10.96 1.56 -4.66
CA GLU A 52 -11.92 2.11 -3.70
C GLU A 52 -13.29 1.43 -3.83
N VAL A 53 -13.78 1.29 -5.07
CA VAL A 53 -15.04 0.60 -5.34
C VAL A 53 -14.97 -0.88 -4.92
N GLU A 54 -13.88 -1.57 -5.30
CA GLU A 54 -13.67 -2.98 -4.95
C GLU A 54 -13.69 -3.22 -3.44
N LEU A 55 -13.06 -2.35 -2.65
CA LEU A 55 -13.05 -2.47 -1.18
C LEU A 55 -14.39 -2.06 -0.57
N SER A 56 -15.05 -1.02 -1.10
CA SER A 56 -16.34 -0.57 -0.60
C SER A 56 -17.45 -1.63 -0.80
N LEU A 57 -17.43 -2.39 -1.90
CA LEU A 57 -18.35 -3.51 -2.11
C LEU A 57 -18.26 -4.57 -1.02
N ARG A 58 -17.12 -4.68 -0.34
CA ARG A 58 -16.84 -5.67 0.71
C ARG A 58 -17.19 -5.21 2.11
N THR A 59 -17.59 -3.97 2.27
CA THR A 59 -18.17 -3.45 3.52
C THR A 59 -19.68 -3.65 3.59
N GLY A 60 -20.33 -4.06 2.49
CA GLY A 60 -21.76 -4.31 2.36
C GLY A 60 -22.17 -5.78 2.49
N GLU A 61 -23.27 -6.17 1.84
CA GLU A 61 -23.78 -7.53 1.86
C GLU A 61 -22.88 -8.49 1.06
N LYS A 62 -22.51 -9.62 1.66
CA LYS A 62 -21.60 -10.64 1.10
C LYS A 62 -22.01 -11.22 -0.26
N LEU A 63 -23.30 -11.25 -0.55
CA LEU A 63 -23.85 -11.86 -1.77
C LEU A 63 -23.38 -11.20 -3.08
N VAL A 64 -22.94 -9.95 -3.03
CA VAL A 64 -22.51 -9.22 -4.23
C VAL A 64 -21.08 -9.58 -4.64
N THR A 65 -20.26 -10.00 -3.69
CA THR A 65 -18.80 -10.20 -3.91
C THR A 65 -18.41 -11.64 -4.21
N GLU A 66 -19.24 -12.63 -3.92
CA GLU A 66 -18.90 -14.07 -4.05
C GLU A 66 -18.43 -14.51 -5.45
N ARG A 67 -18.78 -13.76 -6.49
CA ARG A 67 -18.42 -14.04 -7.89
C ARG A 67 -17.27 -13.17 -8.39
N LEU A 68 -16.69 -12.33 -7.56
CA LEU A 68 -15.56 -11.50 -7.93
C LEU A 68 -14.26 -12.33 -7.89
N LEU A 69 -13.28 -11.92 -8.68
CA LEU A 69 -12.05 -12.70 -8.88
C LEU A 69 -11.31 -13.06 -7.56
N PRO A 70 -11.14 -12.14 -6.58
CA PRO A 70 -10.46 -12.47 -5.34
C PRO A 70 -11.17 -13.58 -4.54
N GLU A 71 -12.50 -13.52 -4.45
CA GLU A 71 -13.31 -14.51 -3.76
C GLU A 71 -13.30 -15.85 -4.48
N VAL A 72 -13.39 -15.82 -5.81
CA VAL A 72 -13.28 -17.05 -6.62
C VAL A 72 -11.91 -17.70 -6.45
N LEU A 73 -10.83 -16.89 -6.43
CA LEU A 73 -9.48 -17.39 -6.17
C LEU A 73 -9.39 -18.12 -4.83
N CYS A 74 -9.93 -17.53 -3.76
CA CYS A 74 -9.98 -18.15 -2.44
C CYS A 74 -10.85 -19.42 -2.43
N SER A 75 -11.94 -19.44 -3.20
CA SER A 75 -12.82 -20.61 -3.29
C SER A 75 -12.16 -21.79 -4.01
N VAL A 76 -11.39 -21.55 -5.07
CA VAL A 76 -10.70 -22.62 -5.83
C VAL A 76 -9.39 -23.05 -5.17
N ASN A 77 -8.84 -22.22 -4.29
CA ASN A 77 -7.68 -22.56 -3.48
C ASN A 77 -8.02 -22.43 -1.98
N PRO A 78 -8.58 -23.47 -1.35
CA PRO A 78 -8.95 -23.44 0.07
C PRO A 78 -7.76 -23.22 1.03
N LEU A 79 -6.53 -23.42 0.56
CA LEU A 79 -5.31 -23.15 1.32
C LEU A 79 -4.92 -21.65 1.33
N MET A 80 -5.65 -20.77 0.60
CA MET A 80 -5.41 -19.34 0.62
C MET A 80 -5.87 -18.74 1.96
N THR A 81 -5.13 -19.04 3.01
CA THR A 81 -5.38 -18.62 4.40
C THR A 81 -4.09 -18.11 5.03
N SER A 82 -4.20 -17.40 6.15
CA SER A 82 -3.04 -16.89 6.90
C SER A 82 -2.14 -17.99 7.49
N GLU A 83 -2.57 -19.24 7.50
CA GLU A 83 -1.73 -20.39 7.88
C GLU A 83 -0.68 -20.70 6.82
N HIS A 84 -1.06 -20.59 5.54
CA HIS A 84 -0.24 -20.95 4.39
C HIS A 84 0.33 -19.77 3.62
N TYR A 85 -0.32 -18.61 3.68
CA TYR A 85 0.08 -17.43 2.90
C TYR A 85 0.18 -16.17 3.76
N GLU A 86 1.04 -15.26 3.33
CA GLU A 86 1.15 -13.90 3.88
C GLU A 86 1.51 -12.92 2.76
N ILE A 87 1.23 -11.64 2.99
CA ILE A 87 1.68 -10.54 2.13
C ILE A 87 2.92 -9.92 2.76
N LEU A 88 3.95 -9.69 1.94
CA LEU A 88 5.17 -9.01 2.34
C LEU A 88 5.46 -7.81 1.42
N PHE A 89 5.50 -6.61 1.99
CA PHE A 89 6.05 -5.43 1.33
C PHE A 89 7.55 -5.38 1.58
N ASN A 90 8.36 -5.49 0.52
CA ASN A 90 9.81 -5.64 0.64
C ASN A 90 10.61 -4.46 0.08
N SER A 91 10.03 -3.64 -0.76
CA SER A 91 10.73 -2.48 -1.34
C SER A 91 9.75 -1.41 -1.83
N ILE A 92 10.30 -0.26 -2.16
CA ILE A 92 9.62 0.82 -2.86
C ILE A 92 10.50 1.25 -4.04
N ILE A 93 9.92 1.35 -5.22
CA ILE A 93 10.59 1.79 -6.44
C ILE A 93 9.71 2.84 -7.09
N ASP A 94 10.25 4.04 -7.30
CA ASP A 94 9.52 5.18 -7.86
C ASP A 94 8.18 5.44 -7.15
N GLY A 95 8.21 5.51 -5.82
CA GLY A 95 7.03 5.73 -4.99
C GLY A 95 6.03 4.54 -4.95
N GLN A 96 6.28 3.47 -5.69
CA GLN A 96 5.42 2.31 -5.74
C GLN A 96 5.94 1.19 -4.83
N TYR A 97 5.14 0.80 -3.87
CA TYR A 97 5.45 -0.37 -3.04
C TYR A 97 5.44 -1.65 -3.87
N LYS A 98 6.44 -2.48 -3.67
CA LYS A 98 6.52 -3.84 -4.22
C LYS A 98 6.05 -4.81 -3.16
N ALA A 99 5.12 -5.66 -3.54
CA ALA A 99 4.52 -6.65 -2.66
C ALA A 99 4.72 -8.05 -3.21
N LEU A 100 4.85 -9.00 -2.31
CA LEU A 100 4.97 -10.43 -2.58
C LEU A 100 3.84 -11.16 -1.85
N LEU A 101 3.17 -12.07 -2.54
CA LEU A 101 2.41 -13.13 -1.93
C LEU A 101 3.40 -14.27 -1.62
N VAL A 102 3.60 -14.53 -0.34
CA VAL A 102 4.53 -15.53 0.16
C VAL A 102 3.75 -16.78 0.50
N ASN A 103 4.08 -17.91 -0.14
CA ASN A 103 3.65 -19.22 0.30
C ASN A 103 4.61 -19.70 1.40
N LYS A 104 4.09 -19.92 2.60
CA LYS A 104 4.91 -20.30 3.77
C LYS A 104 5.31 -21.77 3.77
N ASP A 105 4.62 -22.60 2.99
CA ASP A 105 4.88 -24.05 2.96
C ASP A 105 6.11 -24.39 2.11
N ASP A 106 6.27 -23.71 0.98
CA ASP A 106 7.36 -23.96 0.03
C ASP A 106 8.27 -22.74 -0.21
N LEU A 107 7.99 -21.62 0.46
CA LEU A 107 8.70 -20.35 0.35
C LEU A 107 8.67 -19.72 -1.06
N THR A 108 7.67 -20.08 -1.85
CA THR A 108 7.45 -19.45 -3.16
C THR A 108 7.04 -18.00 -2.98
N LEU A 109 7.69 -17.11 -3.72
CA LEU A 109 7.45 -15.68 -3.72
C LEU A 109 6.79 -15.27 -5.05
N THR A 110 5.55 -14.82 -4.99
CA THR A 110 4.81 -14.37 -6.19
C THR A 110 4.63 -12.87 -6.13
N PRO A 111 5.21 -12.10 -7.08
CA PRO A 111 4.99 -10.66 -7.15
C PRO A 111 3.50 -10.33 -7.38
N ILE A 112 3.02 -9.33 -6.65
CA ILE A 112 1.64 -8.86 -6.74
C ILE A 112 1.63 -7.32 -6.62
N ARG A 113 0.70 -6.65 -7.30
CA ARG A 113 0.53 -5.20 -7.17
C ARG A 113 0.11 -4.85 -5.74
N ALA A 114 0.69 -3.81 -5.16
CA ALA A 114 0.50 -3.45 -3.75
C ALA A 114 -0.98 -3.32 -3.34
N SER A 115 -1.79 -2.64 -4.15
CA SER A 115 -3.23 -2.48 -3.88
C SER A 115 -4.01 -3.79 -3.99
N ASP A 116 -3.65 -4.66 -4.95
CA ASP A 116 -4.27 -5.99 -5.09
C ASP A 116 -3.86 -6.91 -3.94
N ALA A 117 -2.65 -6.76 -3.41
CA ALA A 117 -2.18 -7.48 -2.23
C ALA A 117 -3.02 -7.14 -0.99
N VAL A 118 -3.32 -5.86 -0.78
CA VAL A 118 -4.22 -5.42 0.31
C VAL A 118 -5.63 -5.97 0.11
N LEU A 119 -6.16 -5.92 -1.11
CA LEU A 119 -7.47 -6.47 -1.44
C LEU A 119 -7.52 -7.99 -1.17
N LEU A 120 -6.53 -8.75 -1.66
CA LEU A 120 -6.44 -10.19 -1.44
C LEU A 120 -6.31 -10.52 0.05
N ALA A 121 -5.47 -9.78 0.78
CA ALA A 121 -5.33 -9.94 2.22
C ALA A 121 -6.64 -9.68 2.96
N HIS A 122 -7.41 -8.68 2.53
CA HIS A 122 -8.72 -8.38 3.11
C HIS A 122 -9.73 -9.53 2.88
N VAL A 123 -9.77 -10.09 1.67
CA VAL A 123 -10.69 -11.19 1.30
C VAL A 123 -10.30 -12.49 1.98
N ALA A 124 -9.04 -12.91 1.87
CA ALA A 124 -8.52 -14.19 2.34
C ALA A 124 -8.09 -14.16 3.82
N LYS A 125 -8.20 -13.00 4.49
CA LYS A 125 -7.76 -12.78 5.88
C LYS A 125 -6.27 -13.12 6.08
N LEU A 126 -5.43 -12.75 5.09
CA LEU A 126 -3.99 -12.94 5.18
C LEU A 126 -3.38 -11.87 6.09
N ASN A 127 -2.30 -12.25 6.76
CA ASN A 127 -1.47 -11.28 7.47
C ASN A 127 -0.66 -10.46 6.46
N ILE A 128 -0.56 -9.17 6.73
CA ILE A 128 0.25 -8.23 5.95
C ILE A 128 1.48 -7.87 6.77
N PHE A 129 2.64 -7.96 6.15
CA PHE A 129 3.92 -7.58 6.74
C PHE A 129 4.66 -6.60 5.84
N MET A 130 5.52 -5.81 6.46
CA MET A 130 6.50 -4.95 5.77
C MET A 130 7.86 -5.14 6.42
N GLU A 131 8.93 -5.08 5.63
CA GLU A 131 10.28 -5.05 6.16
C GLU A 131 10.44 -3.88 7.14
N GLU A 132 11.03 -4.12 8.30
CA GLU A 132 11.12 -3.14 9.39
C GLU A 132 11.86 -1.88 8.96
N HIS A 133 12.96 -2.02 8.20
CA HIS A 133 13.71 -0.87 7.69
C HIS A 133 12.86 -0.01 6.73
N LEU A 134 12.11 -0.67 5.85
CA LEU A 134 11.20 0.02 4.93
C LEU A 134 10.08 0.74 5.71
N PHE A 135 9.49 0.07 6.69
CA PHE A 135 8.44 0.65 7.53
C PHE A 135 8.95 1.88 8.29
N LYS A 136 10.12 1.82 8.92
CA LYS A 136 10.72 2.96 9.63
C LYS A 136 10.94 4.17 8.73
N ARG A 137 11.34 3.95 7.48
CA ARG A 137 11.57 5.02 6.50
C ARG A 137 10.29 5.65 5.98
N GLN A 138 9.24 4.85 5.76
CA GLN A 138 8.05 5.26 5.03
C GLN A 138 6.87 5.63 5.92
N SER A 139 6.86 5.15 7.19
CA SER A 139 5.74 5.39 8.07
C SER A 139 5.76 6.78 8.71
N VAL A 140 4.58 7.33 8.93
CA VAL A 140 4.33 8.59 9.63
C VAL A 140 3.50 8.35 10.89
N ASP A 141 3.55 9.29 11.85
CA ASP A 141 2.74 9.18 13.07
C ASP A 141 1.24 9.31 12.74
N SER A 142 0.44 8.40 13.27
CA SER A 142 -1.01 8.35 13.05
C SER A 142 -1.72 9.61 13.55
N SER A 143 -1.21 10.26 14.60
CA SER A 143 -1.76 11.49 15.18
C SER A 143 -1.68 12.70 14.24
N THR A 144 -0.70 12.73 13.36
CA THR A 144 -0.49 13.83 12.40
C THR A 144 -1.50 13.79 11.25
N SER A 145 -2.14 12.64 11.02
CA SER A 145 -3.00 12.39 9.86
C SER A 145 -4.47 12.78 10.07
N GLN A 146 -4.91 13.06 11.30
CA GLN A 146 -6.32 13.39 11.58
C GLN A 146 -6.77 14.76 11.07
N ASN A 147 -5.85 15.64 10.64
CA ASN A 147 -6.17 17.04 10.31
C ASN A 147 -5.81 17.48 8.88
N LYS A 148 -5.92 16.70 7.90
CA LYS A 148 -5.58 16.75 6.47
C LYS A 148 -4.48 15.72 6.20
N MET A 149 -4.86 14.62 5.59
CA MET A 149 -3.87 13.73 5.01
C MET A 149 -3.09 14.56 3.98
N ALA A 150 -1.94 15.08 4.40
CA ALA A 150 -0.97 15.61 3.46
C ALA A 150 -0.70 14.48 2.47
N LEU A 151 -0.81 14.78 1.19
CA LEU A 151 -0.49 13.83 0.13
C LEU A 151 0.83 13.17 0.51
N PRO A 152 0.91 11.85 0.67
CA PRO A 152 2.19 11.22 0.95
C PRO A 152 3.04 11.31 -0.31
N LEU A 153 3.75 12.42 -0.49
CA LEU A 153 4.52 12.72 -1.70
C LEU A 153 5.48 11.58 -2.02
N ASN A 154 6.02 10.93 -0.99
CA ASN A 154 6.89 9.77 -1.12
C ASN A 154 6.20 8.53 -1.73
N ALA A 155 4.88 8.44 -1.69
CA ALA A 155 4.10 7.33 -2.26
C ALA A 155 3.63 7.58 -3.71
N LEU A 156 3.83 8.79 -4.26
CA LEU A 156 3.50 9.12 -5.64
C LEU A 156 4.63 8.70 -6.58
N SER A 157 4.31 8.19 -7.77
CA SER A 157 5.29 8.01 -8.83
C SER A 157 5.79 9.37 -9.36
N PHE A 158 6.93 9.38 -10.05
CA PHE A 158 7.47 10.62 -10.64
C PHE A 158 6.47 11.26 -11.61
N GLU A 159 5.79 10.46 -12.41
CA GLU A 159 4.74 10.90 -13.34
C GLU A 159 3.56 11.54 -12.60
N MET A 160 3.14 10.93 -11.49
CA MET A 160 2.06 11.46 -10.66
C MET A 160 2.46 12.76 -9.96
N LEU A 161 3.70 12.87 -9.50
CA LEU A 161 4.25 14.12 -8.94
C LEU A 161 4.24 15.23 -9.98
N HIS A 162 4.63 14.93 -11.23
CA HIS A 162 4.65 15.91 -12.32
C HIS A 162 3.24 16.42 -12.62
N HIS A 163 2.27 15.51 -12.79
CA HIS A 163 0.88 15.86 -13.04
C HIS A 163 0.27 16.67 -11.88
N ALA A 164 0.57 16.26 -10.63
CA ALA A 164 0.10 16.99 -9.45
C ALA A 164 0.71 18.39 -9.37
N LEU A 165 1.98 18.56 -9.79
CA LEU A 165 2.66 19.86 -9.86
C LEU A 165 2.01 20.78 -10.90
N GLU A 166 1.74 20.28 -12.10
CA GLU A 166 1.04 21.03 -13.14
C GLU A 166 -0.31 21.54 -12.64
N LYS A 167 -1.10 20.65 -12.04
CA LYS A 167 -2.40 21.00 -11.49
C LYS A 167 -2.29 22.01 -10.33
N ALA A 168 -1.33 21.85 -9.43
CA ALA A 168 -1.11 22.80 -8.33
C ALA A 168 -0.75 24.20 -8.84
N ILE A 169 -0.03 24.30 -9.97
CA ILE A 169 0.28 25.56 -10.62
C ILE A 169 -0.98 26.16 -11.27
N GLU A 170 -1.80 25.37 -11.95
CA GLU A 170 -3.08 25.82 -12.55
C GLU A 170 -4.06 26.33 -11.49
N ASP A 171 -4.11 25.65 -10.33
CA ASP A 171 -4.96 26.01 -9.19
C ASP A 171 -4.35 27.13 -8.32
N GLU A 172 -3.23 27.73 -8.73
CA GLU A 172 -2.47 28.77 -8.01
C GLU A 172 -2.07 28.36 -6.57
N ASN A 173 -1.99 27.06 -6.30
CA ASN A 173 -1.57 26.50 -5.02
C ASN A 173 -0.04 26.38 -4.94
N TYR A 174 0.63 27.52 -4.77
CA TYR A 174 2.09 27.61 -4.81
C TYR A 174 2.79 26.89 -3.65
N GLU A 175 2.12 26.72 -2.51
CA GLU A 175 2.65 25.96 -1.38
C GLU A 175 2.78 24.47 -1.74
N LEU A 176 1.70 23.86 -2.25
CA LEU A 176 1.71 22.49 -2.73
C LEU A 176 2.69 22.32 -3.90
N ALA A 177 2.70 23.25 -4.85
CA ALA A 177 3.62 23.20 -5.99
C ALA A 177 5.10 23.23 -5.55
N SER A 178 5.44 23.99 -4.50
CA SER A 178 6.79 24.02 -3.94
C SER A 178 7.16 22.67 -3.31
N MET A 179 6.26 22.07 -2.53
CA MET A 179 6.48 20.76 -1.89
C MET A 179 6.69 19.64 -2.93
N LEU A 180 5.85 19.59 -3.97
CA LEU A 180 5.95 18.62 -5.06
C LEU A 180 7.27 18.75 -5.82
N ARG A 181 7.65 19.98 -6.15
CA ARG A 181 8.93 20.25 -6.83
C ARG A 181 10.15 19.84 -5.99
N ASP A 182 10.09 20.07 -4.69
CA ASP A 182 11.20 19.74 -3.79
C ASP A 182 11.33 18.21 -3.63
N GLU A 183 10.22 17.47 -3.56
CA GLU A 183 10.21 16.00 -3.59
C GLU A 183 10.81 15.47 -4.89
N MET A 184 10.41 15.99 -6.05
CA MET A 184 10.97 15.57 -7.35
C MET A 184 12.48 15.82 -7.42
N LYS A 185 12.97 16.95 -6.89
CA LYS A 185 14.41 17.25 -6.82
C LYS A 185 15.17 16.28 -5.90
N ASN A 186 14.56 15.90 -4.79
CA ASN A 186 15.18 14.98 -3.84
C ASN A 186 15.35 13.60 -4.48
N ARG A 187 14.34 13.09 -5.16
CA ARG A 187 14.43 11.79 -5.89
C ARG A 187 15.43 11.81 -7.04
N ALA A 188 15.56 12.93 -7.75
CA ALA A 188 16.55 13.06 -8.81
C ALA A 188 18.02 13.04 -8.30
N LYS A 189 18.23 13.16 -6.98
CA LYS A 189 19.55 13.11 -6.33
C LYS A 189 19.86 11.76 -5.69
N GLU A 190 18.86 10.89 -5.53
CA GLU A 190 19.09 9.52 -5.07
C GLU A 190 19.50 8.65 -6.27
N PRO A 191 20.72 8.08 -6.27
CA PRO A 191 21.26 7.26 -7.36
C PRO A 191 20.58 5.89 -7.45
#